data_412b630ca2e2eed8a3d647059789685d
#
_entry.id   412b630ca2e2eed8a3d647059789685d
#
_cell.length_a   1.000
_cell.length_b   1.000
_cell.length_c   1.000
_cell.angle_alpha   90.00
_cell.angle_beta   90.00
_cell.angle_gamma   90.00
#
_symmetry.space_group_name_H-M   'P 1'
#
loop_
_entity.id
_entity.type
_entity.pdbx_description
1 polymer ?
#
loop_
_entity_poly.entity_id
_entity_poly.type
_entity_poly.pdbx_seq_one_letter_code
_entity_poly.pdbx_strand_id
1 'polypeptide(L)'
;ATVEDAESDFTALPDYERLISTLEGTIELNHNGGEKLMLNPYEVHRFDGGDNTHSWGRCRDFNLMLRKGKCEGKMRGEHLAAGEHKTVHGCEGMTLIYCGVGEVHVIVGDESVELKADEAARLDGYAGEIKLCSKTGAKLMLAKAKAV
;
A
#
# COMPACT_ATOMS: atom_id res chain seq x y z
N ALA A 1 -8.35 -0.43 -6.02
CA ALA A 1 -9.81 -0.27 -6.16
C ALA A 1 -10.18 1.20 -6.36
N THR A 2 -11.39 1.44 -6.79
CA THR A 2 -11.92 2.80 -6.99
C THR A 2 -13.26 2.91 -6.26
N VAL A 3 -13.42 3.95 -5.45
CA VAL A 3 -14.68 4.29 -4.81
C VAL A 3 -15.25 5.50 -5.53
N GLU A 4 -16.30 5.30 -6.29
CA GLU A 4 -16.93 6.34 -7.12
C GLU A 4 -18.11 7.04 -6.42
N ASP A 5 -18.68 6.38 -5.42
CA ASP A 5 -19.80 6.93 -4.65
C ASP A 5 -19.32 7.81 -3.51
N ALA A 6 -20.10 8.84 -3.19
CA ALA A 6 -19.79 9.76 -2.09
C ALA A 6 -19.77 9.06 -0.72
N GLU A 7 -20.52 7.98 -0.58
CA GLU A 7 -20.53 7.11 0.60
C GLU A 7 -20.50 5.66 0.15
N SER A 8 -19.86 4.81 0.94
CA SER A 8 -19.74 3.39 0.65
C SER A 8 -19.62 2.56 1.93
N ASP A 9 -20.22 1.38 1.92
CA ASP A 9 -19.98 0.35 2.93
C ASP A 9 -18.96 -0.65 2.40
N PHE A 10 -17.94 -0.95 3.21
CA PHE A 10 -16.97 -1.97 2.85
C PHE A 10 -17.55 -3.35 3.18
N THR A 11 -17.27 -4.31 2.30
CA THR A 11 -17.63 -5.70 2.57
C THR A 11 -16.91 -6.19 3.82
N ALA A 12 -17.65 -6.75 4.76
CA ALA A 12 -17.07 -7.34 5.95
C ALA A 12 -16.33 -8.63 5.59
N LEU A 13 -15.08 -8.72 6.00
CA LEU A 13 -14.19 -9.87 5.77
C LEU A 13 -13.59 -10.31 7.11
N PRO A 14 -14.35 -11.04 7.94
CA PRO A 14 -13.94 -11.33 9.32
C PRO A 14 -12.66 -12.17 9.44
N ASP A 15 -12.29 -12.90 8.40
CA ASP A 15 -11.07 -13.72 8.41
C ASP A 15 -9.80 -12.93 8.05
N TYR A 16 -9.93 -11.62 7.78
CA TYR A 16 -8.82 -10.80 7.31
C TYR A 16 -8.57 -9.60 8.19
N GLU A 17 -7.30 -9.28 8.36
CA GLU A 17 -6.84 -7.97 8.78
C GLU A 17 -6.55 -7.15 7.53
N ARG A 18 -6.92 -5.87 7.53
CA ARG A 18 -6.81 -5.02 6.35
C ARG A 18 -5.94 -3.81 6.63
N LEU A 19 -5.14 -3.47 5.62
CA LEU A 19 -4.40 -2.21 5.57
C LEU A 19 -4.87 -1.47 4.32
N ILE A 20 -5.28 -0.23 4.49
CA ILE A 20 -5.79 0.59 3.39
C ILE A 20 -5.02 1.90 3.30
N SER A 21 -4.80 2.35 2.09
CA SER A 21 -4.32 3.69 1.79
C SER A 21 -5.07 4.21 0.56
N THR A 22 -5.03 5.50 0.33
CA THR A 22 -5.52 6.06 -0.93
C THR A 22 -4.34 6.45 -1.81
N LEU A 23 -4.50 6.29 -3.11
CA LEU A 23 -3.58 6.75 -4.14
C LEU A 23 -4.00 8.13 -4.64
N GLU A 24 -5.31 8.35 -4.69
CA GLU A 24 -5.93 9.61 -5.06
C GLU A 24 -7.16 9.82 -4.18
N GLY A 25 -7.37 11.05 -3.73
CA GLY A 25 -8.52 11.43 -2.91
C GLY A 25 -8.30 11.19 -1.42
N THR A 26 -8.92 12.05 -0.63
CA THR A 26 -8.97 11.95 0.82
C THR A 26 -10.35 11.45 1.20
N ILE A 27 -10.41 10.46 2.09
CA ILE A 27 -11.67 9.91 2.57
C ILE A 27 -11.74 9.97 4.09
N GLU A 28 -12.94 9.90 4.61
CA GLU A 28 -13.17 9.64 6.01
C GLU A 28 -13.71 8.22 6.17
N LEU A 29 -13.34 7.57 7.26
CA LEU A 29 -13.75 6.21 7.59
C LEU A 29 -14.29 6.17 9.01
N ASN A 30 -15.29 5.32 9.27
CA ASN A 30 -15.56 4.87 10.63
C ASN A 30 -15.73 3.35 10.66
N HIS A 31 -15.54 2.79 11.83
CA HIS A 31 -15.70 1.37 12.08
C HIS A 31 -16.77 1.19 13.16
N ASN A 32 -17.76 0.34 12.87
CA ASN A 32 -18.83 0.01 13.82
C ASN A 32 -19.56 1.24 14.37
N GLY A 33 -19.74 2.28 13.54
CA GLY A 33 -20.39 3.53 13.94
C GLY A 33 -19.57 4.42 14.86
N GLY A 34 -18.26 4.15 15.02
CA GLY A 34 -17.36 4.93 15.85
C GLY A 34 -16.97 6.29 15.27
N GLU A 35 -15.94 6.89 15.84
CA GLU A 35 -15.43 8.18 15.36
C GLU A 35 -14.91 8.09 13.93
N LYS A 36 -15.11 9.15 13.17
CA LYS A 36 -14.54 9.28 11.84
C LYS A 36 -13.06 9.57 11.92
N LEU A 37 -12.27 8.87 11.11
CA LEU A 37 -10.87 9.19 10.89
C LEU A 37 -10.68 9.62 9.44
N MET A 38 -9.75 10.56 9.23
CA MET A 38 -9.39 11.03 7.91
C MET A 38 -8.21 10.23 7.38
N LEU A 39 -8.29 9.80 6.13
CA LEU A 39 -7.22 9.09 5.45
C LEU A 39 -6.82 9.88 4.20
N ASN A 40 -5.59 10.40 4.23
CA ASN A 40 -5.00 11.15 3.12
C ASN A 40 -4.19 10.20 2.21
N PRO A 41 -3.92 10.60 0.96
CA PRO A 41 -3.14 9.77 0.05
C PRO A 41 -1.79 9.33 0.64
N TYR A 42 -1.48 8.05 0.47
CA TYR A 42 -0.25 7.37 0.94
C TYR A 42 -0.10 7.26 2.46
N GLU A 43 -1.07 7.67 3.23
CA GLU A 43 -1.19 7.30 4.63
C GLU A 43 -1.82 5.90 4.73
N VAL A 44 -1.41 5.10 5.70
CA VAL A 44 -1.90 3.72 5.85
C VAL A 44 -2.66 3.57 7.14
N HIS A 45 -3.85 2.98 7.05
CA HIS A 45 -4.70 2.65 8.18
C HIS A 45 -4.92 1.13 8.25
N ARG A 46 -4.68 0.57 9.43
CA ARG A 46 -4.87 -0.86 9.71
C ARG A 46 -6.18 -1.04 10.49
N PHE A 47 -6.99 -2.02 10.08
CA PHE A 47 -8.23 -2.32 10.77
C PHE A 47 -8.63 -3.79 10.60
N ASP A 48 -9.55 -4.26 11.46
CA ASP A 48 -10.11 -5.60 11.35
C ASP A 48 -11.09 -5.65 10.17
N GLY A 49 -10.89 -6.56 9.25
CA GLY A 49 -11.77 -6.72 8.08
C GLY A 49 -13.19 -7.14 8.43
N GLY A 50 -13.42 -7.65 9.64
CA GLY A 50 -14.75 -7.99 10.15
C GLY A 50 -15.54 -6.79 10.67
N ASP A 51 -14.92 -5.63 10.81
CA ASP A 51 -15.61 -4.42 11.23
C ASP A 51 -16.63 -3.96 10.19
N ASN A 52 -17.71 -3.34 10.65
CA ASN A 52 -18.64 -2.62 9.79
C ASN A 52 -18.00 -1.26 9.47
N THR A 53 -17.34 -1.17 8.32
CA THR A 53 -16.63 0.03 7.90
C THR A 53 -17.43 0.80 6.89
N HIS A 54 -17.63 2.08 7.17
CA HIS A 54 -18.28 3.03 6.27
C HIS A 54 -17.30 4.11 5.86
N SER A 55 -17.36 4.54 4.63
CA SER A 55 -16.49 5.59 4.10
C SER A 55 -17.28 6.72 3.47
N TRP A 56 -16.72 7.94 3.55
CA TRP A 56 -17.19 9.14 2.89
C TRP A 56 -16.07 9.71 2.02
N GLY A 57 -16.41 10.02 0.80
CA GLY A 57 -15.47 10.56 -0.18
C GLY A 57 -15.16 9.57 -1.30
N ARG A 58 -14.70 10.12 -2.41
CA ARG A 58 -14.28 9.35 -3.59
C ARG A 58 -12.77 9.20 -3.58
N CYS A 59 -12.31 8.01 -3.94
CA CYS A 59 -10.87 7.74 -3.97
C CYS A 59 -10.53 6.60 -4.92
N ARG A 60 -9.24 6.51 -5.23
CA ARG A 60 -8.58 5.28 -5.67
C ARG A 60 -7.80 4.77 -4.48
N ASP A 61 -8.08 3.56 -4.05
CA ASP A 61 -7.45 2.97 -2.87
C ASP A 61 -6.53 1.80 -3.19
N PHE A 62 -5.63 1.53 -2.27
CA PHE A 62 -4.71 0.41 -2.30
C PHE A 62 -4.88 -0.38 -1.00
N ASN A 63 -5.18 -1.66 -1.11
CA ASN A 63 -5.48 -2.53 0.03
C ASN A 63 -4.50 -3.69 0.11
N LEU A 64 -4.06 -4.00 1.32
CA LEU A 64 -3.39 -5.25 1.65
C LEU A 64 -4.28 -6.01 2.61
N MET A 65 -4.68 -7.21 2.24
CA MET A 65 -5.53 -8.07 3.06
C MET A 65 -4.71 -9.27 3.53
N LEU A 66 -4.65 -9.47 4.84
CA LEU A 66 -3.87 -10.51 5.49
C LEU A 66 -4.82 -11.49 6.18
N ARG A 67 -4.76 -12.76 5.80
CA ARG A 67 -5.59 -13.76 6.46
C ARG A 67 -5.10 -13.98 7.89
N LYS A 68 -6.01 -13.81 8.85
CA LYS A 68 -5.72 -13.96 10.28
C LYS A 68 -5.19 -15.36 10.58
N GLY A 69 -4.10 -15.42 11.35
CA GLY A 69 -3.46 -16.67 11.72
C GLY A 69 -2.68 -17.37 10.61
N LYS A 70 -2.68 -16.85 9.39
CA LYS A 70 -1.98 -17.42 8.24
C LYS A 70 -0.90 -16.51 7.68
N CYS A 71 -1.12 -15.20 7.73
CA CYS A 71 -0.20 -14.20 7.21
C CYS A 71 -0.05 -13.06 8.18
N GLU A 72 1.12 -12.43 8.15
CA GLU A 72 1.36 -11.14 8.76
C GLU A 72 2.02 -10.23 7.73
N GLY A 73 1.89 -8.93 7.91
CA GLY A 73 2.46 -7.98 6.94
C GLY A 73 2.30 -6.54 7.37
N LYS A 74 2.85 -5.68 6.54
CA LYS A 74 2.81 -4.23 6.73
C LYS A 74 2.84 -3.53 5.39
N MET A 75 2.40 -2.29 5.39
CA MET A 75 2.35 -1.45 4.21
C MET A 75 2.66 -0.01 4.61
N ARG A 76 3.35 0.70 3.74
CA ARG A 76 3.61 2.14 3.95
C ARG A 76 3.70 2.86 2.62
N GLY A 77 3.37 4.16 2.64
CA GLY A 77 3.66 5.07 1.55
C GLY A 77 5.10 5.55 1.63
N GLU A 78 5.71 5.78 0.47
CA GLU A 78 7.08 6.27 0.35
C GLU A 78 7.13 7.34 -0.73
N HIS A 79 7.86 8.43 -0.46
CA HIS A 79 8.04 9.53 -1.40
C HIS A 79 9.50 9.64 -1.78
N LEU A 80 9.77 9.76 -3.08
CA LEU A 80 11.08 10.07 -3.61
C LEU A 80 11.01 11.45 -4.29
N ALA A 81 11.87 12.36 -3.85
CA ALA A 81 12.08 13.60 -4.58
C ALA A 81 12.88 13.31 -5.87
N ALA A 82 12.84 14.23 -6.83
CA ALA A 82 13.64 14.11 -8.04
C ALA A 82 15.13 13.95 -7.70
N GLY A 83 15.76 12.90 -8.19
CA GLY A 83 17.15 12.58 -7.92
C GLY A 83 17.44 11.91 -6.59
N GLU A 84 16.42 11.68 -5.77
CA GLU A 84 16.60 11.03 -4.46
C GLU A 84 16.82 9.52 -4.61
N HIS A 85 17.68 8.99 -3.72
CA HIS A 85 17.94 7.57 -3.58
C HIS A 85 17.53 7.10 -2.20
N LYS A 86 16.83 5.98 -2.14
CA LYS A 86 16.47 5.32 -0.87
C LYS A 86 16.79 3.85 -0.93
N THR A 87 17.12 3.28 0.21
CA THR A 87 17.28 1.84 0.37
C THR A 87 16.20 1.32 1.28
N VAL A 88 15.49 0.30 0.81
CA VAL A 88 14.51 -0.45 1.60
C VAL A 88 14.93 -1.91 1.63
N HIS A 89 14.31 -2.71 2.49
CA HIS A 89 14.62 -4.13 2.60
C HIS A 89 13.39 -4.96 2.25
N GLY A 90 13.64 -6.06 1.57
CA GLY A 90 12.62 -7.07 1.36
C GLY A 90 12.33 -7.87 2.63
N CYS A 91 11.59 -8.93 2.50
CA CYS A 91 11.30 -9.86 3.57
C CYS A 91 11.36 -11.30 3.03
N GLU A 92 11.31 -12.27 3.93
CA GLU A 92 11.36 -13.69 3.56
C GLU A 92 10.10 -14.14 2.79
N GLY A 93 9.01 -13.40 2.85
CA GLY A 93 7.79 -13.63 2.09
C GLY A 93 7.74 -12.80 0.81
N MET A 94 6.63 -12.11 0.61
CA MET A 94 6.39 -11.24 -0.54
C MET A 94 6.75 -9.79 -0.22
N THR A 95 7.45 -9.14 -1.14
CA THR A 95 7.65 -7.69 -1.13
C THR A 95 7.09 -7.12 -2.42
N LEU A 96 6.20 -6.15 -2.32
CA LEU A 96 5.60 -5.47 -3.46
C LEU A 96 5.98 -3.99 -3.42
N ILE A 97 6.42 -3.48 -4.56
CA ILE A 97 6.72 -2.07 -4.77
C ILE A 97 5.79 -1.59 -5.89
N TYR A 98 4.86 -0.71 -5.55
CA TYR A 98 3.90 -0.14 -6.49
C TYR A 98 4.21 1.33 -6.71
N CYS A 99 4.33 1.73 -7.96
CA CYS A 99 4.51 3.13 -8.33
C CYS A 99 3.15 3.76 -8.62
N GLY A 100 2.73 4.70 -7.79
CA GLY A 100 1.45 5.38 -7.99
C GLY A 100 1.57 6.66 -8.80
N VAL A 101 2.68 7.38 -8.64
CA VAL A 101 2.93 8.65 -9.34
C VAL A 101 4.40 8.70 -9.75
N GLY A 102 4.66 9.19 -10.93
CA GLY A 102 6.02 9.38 -11.45
C GLY A 102 6.62 8.09 -12.00
N GLU A 103 7.91 7.93 -11.78
CA GLU A 103 8.65 6.73 -12.18
C GLU A 103 9.69 6.39 -11.12
N VAL A 104 10.02 5.11 -11.00
CA VAL A 104 11.03 4.65 -10.06
C VAL A 104 11.87 3.54 -10.69
N HIS A 105 13.18 3.59 -10.46
CA HIS A 105 14.08 2.50 -10.75
C HIS A 105 14.24 1.66 -9.49
N VAL A 106 13.95 0.37 -9.62
CA VAL A 106 14.10 -0.62 -8.55
C VAL A 106 15.31 -1.48 -8.87
N ILE A 107 16.31 -1.46 -7.99
CA ILE A 107 17.59 -2.14 -8.19
C ILE A 107 17.76 -3.20 -7.13
N VAL A 108 17.91 -4.44 -7.54
CA VAL A 108 18.12 -5.61 -6.68
C VAL A 108 19.35 -6.36 -7.19
N GLY A 109 20.47 -6.21 -6.47
CA GLY A 109 21.76 -6.78 -6.92
C GLY A 109 22.15 -6.22 -8.28
N ASP A 110 22.34 -7.10 -9.27
CA ASP A 110 22.72 -6.73 -10.64
C ASP A 110 21.49 -6.48 -11.55
N GLU A 111 20.30 -6.68 -11.04
CA GLU A 111 19.07 -6.51 -11.81
C GLU A 111 18.42 -5.16 -11.49
N SER A 112 17.81 -4.58 -12.51
CA SER A 112 17.03 -3.35 -12.34
C SER A 112 15.80 -3.36 -13.23
N VAL A 113 14.76 -2.67 -12.76
CA VAL A 113 13.54 -2.46 -13.53
C VAL A 113 13.06 -1.04 -13.31
N GLU A 114 12.54 -0.41 -14.35
CA GLU A 114 11.86 0.87 -14.25
C GLU A 114 10.36 0.62 -14.10
N LEU A 115 9.75 1.22 -13.09
CA LEU A 115 8.31 1.23 -12.89
C LEU A 115 7.78 2.62 -13.23
N LYS A 116 6.79 2.66 -14.09
CA LYS A 116 5.99 3.85 -14.37
C LYS A 116 4.71 3.82 -13.52
N ALA A 117 3.95 4.89 -13.55
CA ALA A 117 2.69 4.96 -12.81
C ALA A 117 1.80 3.74 -13.09
N ASP A 118 1.25 3.16 -12.03
CA ASP A 118 0.41 1.97 -12.00
C ASP A 118 1.12 0.65 -12.32
N GLU A 119 2.45 0.65 -12.36
CA GLU A 119 3.25 -0.56 -12.47
C GLU A 119 3.82 -0.98 -11.12
N ALA A 120 4.04 -2.27 -10.95
CA ALA A 120 4.57 -2.82 -9.71
C ALA A 120 5.64 -3.89 -9.96
N ALA A 121 6.55 -4.01 -9.00
CA ALA A 121 7.51 -5.09 -8.93
C ALA A 121 7.23 -5.95 -7.69
N ARG A 122 7.30 -7.26 -7.86
CA ARG A 122 7.11 -8.21 -6.77
C ARG A 122 8.38 -9.07 -6.62
N LEU A 123 8.83 -9.20 -5.38
CA LEU A 123 9.94 -10.07 -5.02
C LEU A 123 9.44 -11.11 -4.02
N ASP A 124 9.74 -12.36 -4.27
CA ASP A 124 9.37 -13.47 -3.40
C ASP A 124 10.65 -14.06 -2.77
N GLY A 125 10.67 -14.14 -1.44
CA GLY A 125 11.75 -14.76 -0.70
C GLY A 125 13.05 -13.94 -0.65
N TYR A 126 13.04 -12.67 -1.01
CA TYR A 126 14.21 -11.82 -1.00
C TYR A 126 14.18 -10.85 0.19
N ALA A 127 15.04 -11.06 1.17
CA ALA A 127 15.11 -10.24 2.39
C ALA A 127 16.21 -9.18 2.36
N GLY A 128 16.93 -9.04 1.27
CA GLY A 128 18.06 -8.14 1.14
C GLY A 128 17.68 -6.70 0.80
N GLU A 129 18.70 -5.92 0.47
CA GLU A 129 18.53 -4.52 0.12
C GLU A 129 17.90 -4.32 -1.25
N ILE A 130 16.99 -3.36 -1.32
CA ILE A 130 16.36 -2.90 -2.55
C ILE A 130 16.64 -1.41 -2.66
N LYS A 131 17.32 -1.00 -3.71
CA LYS A 131 17.63 0.40 -3.96
C LYS A 131 16.57 1.01 -4.86
N LEU A 132 16.10 2.18 -4.46
CA LEU A 132 15.08 2.94 -5.18
C LEU A 132 15.63 4.29 -5.58
N CYS A 133 15.42 4.70 -6.81
CA CYS A 133 15.74 6.07 -7.25
C CYS A 133 14.74 6.53 -8.29
N SER A 134 14.55 7.83 -8.36
CA SER A 134 13.66 8.45 -9.33
C SER A 134 14.31 9.70 -9.89
N LYS A 135 14.20 9.89 -11.21
CA LYS A 135 14.73 11.09 -11.89
C LYS A 135 13.82 12.29 -11.71
N THR A 136 12.51 12.04 -11.74
CA THR A 136 11.49 13.10 -11.75
C THR A 136 10.67 13.19 -10.45
N GLY A 137 10.85 12.23 -9.57
CA GLY A 137 10.06 12.09 -8.36
C GLY A 137 9.03 10.98 -8.48
N ALA A 138 8.70 10.36 -7.36
CA ALA A 138 7.74 9.26 -7.31
C ALA A 138 7.01 9.19 -5.98
N LYS A 139 5.81 8.66 -6.02
CA LYS A 139 5.05 8.24 -4.84
C LYS A 139 4.80 6.74 -4.96
N LEU A 140 5.19 6.01 -3.94
CA LEU A 140 5.21 4.56 -3.94
C LEU A 140 4.38 4.00 -2.81
N MET A 141 3.88 2.79 -3.01
CA MET A 141 3.33 1.97 -1.93
C MET A 141 4.22 0.75 -1.78
N LEU A 142 4.71 0.52 -0.56
CA LEU A 142 5.53 -0.64 -0.21
C LEU A 142 4.72 -1.57 0.67
N ALA A 143 4.54 -2.80 0.23
CA ALA A 143 3.81 -3.81 0.98
C ALA A 143 4.69 -5.04 1.19
N LYS A 144 4.63 -5.61 2.39
CA LYS A 144 5.33 -6.85 2.73
C LYS A 144 4.35 -7.78 3.42
N ALA A 145 4.39 -9.05 3.05
CA ALA A 145 3.58 -10.07 3.68
C ALA A 145 4.35 -11.38 3.73
N LYS A 146 4.18 -12.12 4.82
CA LYS A 146 4.78 -13.45 4.96
C LYS A 146 3.82 -14.38 5.68
N ALA A 147 4.00 -15.68 5.44
CA ALA A 147 3.27 -16.73 6.16
C ALA A 147 3.73 -16.77 7.62
N VAL A 148 2.81 -17.10 8.50
CA VAL A 148 3.07 -17.25 9.93
C VAL A 148 3.12 -18.73 10.28
#